data_ec1c15dfd205bb287710bc1d46f9799e
#
_entry.id   ec1c15dfd205bb287710bc1d46f9799e
#
_cell.length_a   1.000
_cell.length_b   1.000
_cell.length_c   1.000
_cell.angle_alpha   90.00
_cell.angle_beta   90.00
_cell.angle_gamma   90.00
#
_symmetry.space_group_name_H-M   'P 1'
#
loop_
_entity.id
_entity.type
_entity.pdbx_description
1 polymer ?
#
loop_
_entity_poly.entity_id
_entity_poly.type
_entity_poly.pdbx_seq_one_letter_code
_entity_poly.pdbx_strand_id
1 'polypeptide(L)'
;MNLKKLLTSAVLTFSLCQSAFAAPVEIDKVIGIVNQGVILKSEVDTIVDRVKKQAEEQNQQLPKDETLRVQAIERLVNQTLMMQMAERMGLEISDSQLDQTLANMAKEQGGTIADLRRTIEASGESFQAYREEIRKEITTQQVTRANVDRRIYVSDQEIDNLLKIMDSQGQNAEEYDIGHILIDIPSGASADDVSSAKTRADKVIELLQDGQEFKRIAISSSSGSKALEGGQLGWMGINEMPSLFAEAVKGKKKDAIIGPLRSGAGFHIIKVQDVRGRQVVETTEVKSRHILIKPSIILSEEKARTMLAGFVKDLRAGDADFAELAKEYSQDPGSALKGGQYDWTDPTTYVPAFRDTLLSLDQNEISEPFRTQFGWHIVXLXDXRVADXTEQAKRNRAHGMLFNRKFKEESFNWQQEMREQAHVEIFPIDE
;
A
#
# COMPACT_ATOMS: atom_id res chain seq x y z
N MET A 1 39.24 10.53 103.32
CA MET A 1 40.34 10.71 102.33
C MET A 1 39.76 10.67 100.97
N ASN A 2 39.67 11.86 100.35
CA ASN A 2 39.36 12.23 98.98
C ASN A 2 38.02 11.88 98.41
N LEU A 3 37.11 12.63 98.89
CA LEU A 3 35.88 12.99 98.16
C LEU A 3 36.22 14.02 97.06
N LYS A 4 36.62 13.56 95.93
CA LYS A 4 36.75 14.41 94.72
C LYS A 4 36.43 13.60 93.49
N LYS A 5 35.52 14.18 92.73
CA LYS A 5 35.13 13.82 91.36
C LYS A 5 33.91 12.91 91.25
N LEU A 6 32.79 13.50 91.48
CA LEU A 6 31.55 13.11 90.83
C LEU A 6 30.82 14.42 90.35
N LEU A 7 31.48 15.03 89.41
CA LEU A 7 30.84 15.99 88.57
C LEU A 7 30.56 15.30 87.21
N THR A 8 29.52 14.53 87.22
CA THR A 8 28.98 13.94 85.99
C THR A 8 28.32 15.07 85.23
N SER A 9 28.94 15.41 84.13
CA SER A 9 28.32 16.21 83.06
C SER A 9 27.04 15.56 82.57
N ALA A 10 25.89 16.11 82.95
CA ALA A 10 24.65 15.83 82.27
C ALA A 10 24.72 16.54 80.90
N VAL A 11 25.23 15.83 79.89
CA VAL A 11 25.09 16.26 78.52
C VAL A 11 23.63 16.03 78.16
N LEU A 12 22.88 17.17 78.15
CA LEU A 12 21.57 17.22 77.66
C LEU A 12 21.65 17.01 76.13
N THR A 13 21.49 15.78 75.64
CA THR A 13 21.28 15.48 74.24
C THR A 13 19.95 16.03 73.87
N PHE A 14 19.97 17.26 73.33
CA PHE A 14 18.84 17.86 72.64
C PHE A 14 18.75 17.11 71.29
N SER A 15 17.98 16.03 71.24
CA SER A 15 17.60 15.39 69.96
C SER A 15 16.78 16.40 69.18
N LEU A 16 17.42 17.08 68.25
CA LEU A 16 16.72 17.80 67.19
C LEU A 16 15.95 16.69 66.42
N CYS A 17 14.66 16.54 66.72
CA CYS A 17 13.74 15.97 65.76
C CYS A 17 13.72 16.93 64.55
N GLN A 18 14.58 16.68 63.57
CA GLN A 18 14.40 17.21 62.27
C GLN A 18 13.08 16.60 61.77
N SER A 19 11.98 17.33 61.93
CA SER A 19 10.77 17.07 61.16
C SER A 19 11.20 17.21 59.71
N ALA A 20 11.39 16.08 59.06
CA ALA A 20 11.48 16.04 57.63
C ALA A 20 10.12 16.62 57.13
N PHE A 21 10.10 17.90 56.83
CA PHE A 21 9.02 18.45 56.04
C PHE A 21 9.14 17.71 54.69
N ALA A 22 8.39 16.63 54.55
CA ALA A 22 8.10 16.10 53.23
C ALA A 22 7.51 17.29 52.44
N ALA A 23 8.20 17.74 51.43
CA ALA A 23 7.64 18.75 50.53
C ALA A 23 6.22 18.26 50.14
N PRO A 24 5.25 19.14 50.20
CA PRO A 24 3.88 18.74 49.83
C PRO A 24 3.94 18.15 48.42
N VAL A 25 3.57 16.88 48.31
CA VAL A 25 3.34 16.27 46.99
C VAL A 25 2.16 17.01 46.43
N GLU A 26 2.42 17.80 45.43
CA GLU A 26 1.35 18.56 44.74
C GLU A 26 0.44 17.50 44.11
N ILE A 27 -0.78 17.39 44.66
CA ILE A 27 -1.79 16.48 44.14
C ILE A 27 -2.24 17.02 42.77
N ASP A 28 -2.10 16.24 41.72
CA ASP A 28 -2.45 16.66 40.37
C ASP A 28 -3.95 17.03 40.30
N LYS A 29 -4.26 18.11 39.63
CA LYS A 29 -5.62 18.62 39.53
C LYS A 29 -6.38 17.93 38.42
N VAL A 30 -7.55 17.38 38.73
CA VAL A 30 -8.46 16.84 37.70
C VAL A 30 -9.14 18.03 37.02
N ILE A 31 -8.99 18.13 35.70
CA ILE A 31 -9.57 19.20 34.89
C ILE A 31 -10.60 18.69 33.91
N GLY A 32 -10.85 17.39 33.87
CA GLY A 32 -11.92 16.83 33.06
C GLY A 32 -12.26 15.40 33.44
N ILE A 33 -13.49 15.03 33.13
CA ILE A 33 -14.01 13.65 33.28
C ILE A 33 -14.47 13.18 31.90
N VAL A 34 -14.08 11.98 31.51
CA VAL A 34 -14.46 11.36 30.24
C VAL A 34 -14.98 9.95 30.55
N ASN A 35 -16.32 9.81 30.65
CA ASN A 35 -16.98 8.58 31.12
C ASN A 35 -16.45 8.19 32.52
N GLN A 36 -15.61 7.14 32.59
CA GLN A 36 -15.01 6.66 33.85
C GLN A 36 -13.54 7.11 34.00
N GLY A 37 -12.99 7.82 33.02
CA GLY A 37 -11.61 8.31 33.04
C GLY A 37 -11.55 9.77 33.45
N VAL A 38 -10.33 10.22 33.81
CA VAL A 38 -10.08 11.62 34.17
C VAL A 38 -8.97 12.18 33.31
N ILE A 39 -8.99 13.51 33.15
CA ILE A 39 -7.91 14.26 32.50
C ILE A 39 -7.26 15.10 33.58
N LEU A 40 -5.93 15.00 33.68
CA LEU A 40 -5.14 15.69 34.67
C LEU A 40 -4.52 16.96 34.10
N LYS A 41 -4.36 17.98 34.97
CA LYS A 41 -3.70 19.23 34.60
C LYS A 41 -2.29 18.99 34.04
N SER A 42 -1.53 18.09 34.70
CA SER A 42 -0.16 17.77 34.29
C SER A 42 -0.08 17.17 32.88
N GLU A 43 -1.10 16.40 32.46
CA GLU A 43 -1.17 15.85 31.10
C GLU A 43 -1.35 16.96 30.06
N VAL A 44 -2.23 17.93 30.36
CA VAL A 44 -2.45 19.08 29.49
C VAL A 44 -1.18 19.95 29.42
N ASP A 45 -0.58 20.25 30.55
CA ASP A 45 0.64 21.05 30.60
C ASP A 45 1.77 20.39 29.80
N THR A 46 1.93 19.06 29.94
CA THR A 46 2.94 18.28 29.18
C THR A 46 2.75 18.44 27.67
N ILE A 47 1.51 18.37 27.19
CA ILE A 47 1.22 18.54 25.75
C ILE A 47 1.54 19.97 25.30
N VAL A 48 1.07 20.96 26.07
CA VAL A 48 1.28 22.37 25.76
C VAL A 48 2.78 22.70 25.70
N ASP A 49 3.54 22.27 26.71
CA ASP A 49 5.00 22.50 26.77
C ASP A 49 5.74 21.86 25.61
N ARG A 50 5.35 20.63 25.23
CA ARG A 50 5.94 19.94 24.09
C ARG A 50 5.67 20.72 22.79
N VAL A 51 4.44 21.20 22.60
CA VAL A 51 4.06 21.99 21.41
C VAL A 51 4.85 23.30 21.37
N LYS A 52 5.00 23.96 22.50
CA LYS A 52 5.77 25.23 22.61
C LYS A 52 7.24 24.98 22.23
N LYS A 53 7.86 23.96 22.82
CA LYS A 53 9.26 23.60 22.55
C LYS A 53 9.47 23.32 21.06
N GLN A 54 8.59 22.49 20.47
CA GLN A 54 8.68 22.15 19.04
C GLN A 54 8.54 23.38 18.15
N ALA A 55 7.61 24.26 18.46
CA ALA A 55 7.39 25.50 17.70
C ALA A 55 8.61 26.44 17.78
N GLU A 56 9.23 26.54 18.96
CA GLU A 56 10.48 27.30 19.13
C GLU A 56 11.59 26.78 18.25
N GLU A 57 11.78 25.45 18.22
CA GLU A 57 12.79 24.81 17.40
C GLU A 57 12.55 25.02 15.89
N GLN A 58 11.29 25.16 15.48
CA GLN A 58 10.89 25.34 14.08
C GLN A 58 10.61 26.80 13.70
N ASN A 59 10.78 27.74 14.64
CA ASN A 59 10.46 29.17 14.45
C ASN A 59 8.99 29.38 13.98
N GLN A 60 8.05 28.59 14.54
CA GLN A 60 6.64 28.68 14.20
C GLN A 60 5.88 29.58 15.21
N GLN A 61 4.91 30.36 14.71
CA GLN A 61 4.02 31.13 15.57
C GLN A 61 2.95 30.23 16.17
N LEU A 62 2.71 30.39 17.44
CA LEU A 62 1.71 29.65 18.20
C LEU A 62 0.45 30.48 18.48
N PRO A 63 -0.70 29.81 18.60
CA PRO A 63 -1.89 30.45 19.20
C PRO A 63 -1.64 30.85 20.65
N LYS A 64 -2.58 31.58 21.22
CA LYS A 64 -2.57 31.92 22.66
C LYS A 64 -2.59 30.63 23.52
N ASP A 65 -2.00 30.72 24.70
CA ASP A 65 -1.93 29.58 25.64
C ASP A 65 -3.31 28.97 25.93
N GLU A 66 -4.32 29.80 26.08
CA GLU A 66 -5.70 29.34 26.29
C GLU A 66 -6.17 28.43 25.14
N THR A 67 -5.90 28.83 23.90
CA THR A 67 -6.24 27.99 22.72
C THR A 67 -5.47 26.69 22.72
N LEU A 68 -4.17 26.74 23.03
CA LEU A 68 -3.34 25.54 23.14
C LEU A 68 -3.87 24.56 24.19
N ARG A 69 -4.28 25.09 25.35
CA ARG A 69 -4.85 24.27 26.43
C ARG A 69 -6.16 23.62 25.99
N VAL A 70 -7.07 24.34 25.34
CA VAL A 70 -8.32 23.78 24.80
C VAL A 70 -8.02 22.66 23.82
N GLN A 71 -7.07 22.89 22.91
CA GLN A 71 -6.66 21.86 21.92
C GLN A 71 -6.07 20.62 22.60
N ALA A 72 -5.24 20.82 23.63
CA ALA A 72 -4.64 19.73 24.40
C ALA A 72 -5.71 18.91 25.14
N ILE A 73 -6.69 19.58 25.75
CA ILE A 73 -7.82 18.93 26.43
C ILE A 73 -8.62 18.09 25.44
N GLU A 74 -9.00 18.63 24.27
CA GLU A 74 -9.75 17.89 23.26
C GLU A 74 -8.96 16.68 22.74
N ARG A 75 -7.65 16.83 22.58
CA ARG A 75 -6.77 15.70 22.23
C ARG A 75 -6.84 14.59 23.28
N LEU A 76 -6.75 14.95 24.57
CA LEU A 76 -6.82 14.01 25.70
C LEU A 76 -8.20 13.36 25.82
N VAL A 77 -9.28 14.12 25.60
CA VAL A 77 -10.65 13.56 25.54
C VAL A 77 -10.72 12.46 24.48
N ASN A 78 -10.29 12.77 23.26
CA ASN A 78 -10.32 11.81 22.16
C ASN A 78 -9.44 10.60 22.46
N GLN A 79 -8.23 10.81 22.98
CA GLN A 79 -7.32 9.71 23.33
C GLN A 79 -7.94 8.81 24.40
N THR A 80 -8.57 9.41 25.44
CA THR A 80 -9.24 8.64 26.51
C THR A 80 -10.38 7.79 25.93
N LEU A 81 -11.20 8.36 25.06
CA LEU A 81 -12.30 7.63 24.40
C LEU A 81 -11.77 6.47 23.57
N MET A 82 -10.65 6.67 22.84
CA MET A 82 -10.01 5.62 22.05
C MET A 82 -9.49 4.48 22.93
N MET A 83 -8.84 4.82 24.06
CA MET A 83 -8.33 3.82 25.01
C MET A 83 -9.49 3.01 25.62
N GLN A 84 -10.59 3.67 26.02
CA GLN A 84 -11.77 3.00 26.51
C GLN A 84 -12.40 2.08 25.45
N MET A 85 -12.42 2.51 24.19
CA MET A 85 -12.89 1.67 23.08
C MET A 85 -11.98 0.45 22.87
N ALA A 86 -10.65 0.63 22.92
CA ALA A 86 -9.69 -0.47 22.83
C ALA A 86 -9.97 -1.51 23.93
N GLU A 87 -10.16 -1.05 25.17
CA GLU A 87 -10.47 -1.92 26.31
C GLU A 87 -11.74 -2.71 26.06
N ARG A 88 -12.83 -2.05 25.63
CA ARG A 88 -14.10 -2.73 25.32
C ARG A 88 -13.96 -3.76 24.20
N MET A 89 -13.06 -3.52 23.23
CA MET A 89 -12.81 -4.44 22.12
C MET A 89 -11.84 -5.57 22.47
N GLY A 90 -11.19 -5.51 23.65
CA GLY A 90 -10.13 -6.44 24.02
C GLY A 90 -8.88 -6.25 23.16
N LEU A 91 -8.65 -5.04 22.65
CA LEU A 91 -7.52 -4.73 21.80
C LEU A 91 -6.36 -4.26 22.68
N GLU A 92 -5.26 -4.99 22.65
CA GLU A 92 -4.06 -4.67 23.43
C GLU A 92 -2.81 -4.81 22.55
N ILE A 93 -1.95 -3.83 22.60
CA ILE A 93 -0.67 -3.84 21.88
C ILE A 93 0.40 -4.48 22.78
N SER A 94 0.84 -5.67 22.40
CA SER A 94 1.88 -6.39 23.15
C SER A 94 3.24 -5.67 23.07
N ASP A 95 4.12 -5.96 24.04
CA ASP A 95 5.49 -5.43 24.01
C ASP A 95 6.23 -5.82 22.73
N SER A 96 6.01 -7.04 22.24
CA SER A 96 6.63 -7.51 21.00
C SER A 96 6.20 -6.67 19.79
N GLN A 97 4.91 -6.35 19.68
CA GLN A 97 4.40 -5.50 18.60
C GLN A 97 4.95 -4.07 18.70
N LEU A 98 5.02 -3.53 19.91
CA LEU A 98 5.58 -2.21 20.18
C LEU A 98 7.07 -2.18 19.80
N ASP A 99 7.84 -3.18 20.22
CA ASP A 99 9.28 -3.26 19.91
C ASP A 99 9.51 -3.35 18.41
N GLN A 100 8.68 -4.13 17.70
CA GLN A 100 8.76 -4.22 16.23
C GLN A 100 8.50 -2.86 15.58
N THR A 101 7.50 -2.13 16.07
CA THR A 101 7.19 -0.78 15.54
C THR A 101 8.35 0.18 15.78
N LEU A 102 8.90 0.19 17.00
CA LEU A 102 10.04 1.04 17.35
C LEU A 102 11.28 0.69 16.52
N ALA A 103 11.50 -0.61 16.25
CA ALA A 103 12.61 -1.06 15.40
C ALA A 103 12.43 -0.55 13.96
N ASN A 104 11.22 -0.60 13.43
CA ASN A 104 10.92 -0.10 12.08
C ASN A 104 11.12 1.43 12.01
N MET A 105 10.62 2.17 13.01
CA MET A 105 10.81 3.63 13.10
C MET A 105 12.30 4.00 13.15
N ALA A 106 13.07 3.29 13.98
CA ALA A 106 14.51 3.50 14.08
C ALA A 106 15.22 3.24 12.75
N LYS A 107 14.85 2.14 12.08
CA LYS A 107 15.40 1.74 10.78
C LYS A 107 15.10 2.79 9.70
N GLU A 108 13.89 3.35 9.68
CA GLU A 108 13.52 4.44 8.74
C GLU A 108 14.37 5.68 8.94
N GLN A 109 14.84 5.92 10.17
CA GLN A 109 15.74 7.01 10.50
C GLN A 109 17.23 6.64 10.31
N GLY A 110 17.51 5.45 9.79
CA GLY A 110 18.86 4.96 9.53
C GLY A 110 19.62 4.44 10.76
N GLY A 111 18.88 4.09 11.84
CA GLY A 111 19.49 3.68 13.10
C GLY A 111 18.86 2.43 13.71
N THR A 112 19.15 2.22 14.98
CA THR A 112 18.66 1.12 15.81
C THR A 112 17.77 1.65 16.95
N ILE A 113 17.06 0.77 17.65
CA ILE A 113 16.30 1.14 18.86
C ILE A 113 17.22 1.84 19.89
N ALA A 114 18.48 1.39 20.00
CA ALA A 114 19.43 2.00 20.93
C ALA A 114 19.77 3.45 20.52
N ASP A 115 19.85 3.72 19.23
CA ASP A 115 20.08 5.08 18.73
C ASP A 115 18.84 5.96 18.98
N LEU A 116 17.65 5.43 18.70
CA LEU A 116 16.39 6.11 18.99
C LEU A 116 16.28 6.45 20.49
N ARG A 117 16.59 5.49 21.35
CA ARG A 117 16.61 5.73 22.82
C ARG A 117 17.54 6.89 23.18
N ARG A 118 18.78 6.87 22.67
CA ARG A 118 19.75 7.94 22.97
C ARG A 118 19.23 9.32 22.53
N THR A 119 18.58 9.38 21.36
CA THR A 119 18.02 10.63 20.84
C THR A 119 16.91 11.15 21.76
N ILE A 120 15.97 10.29 22.17
CA ILE A 120 14.85 10.65 23.06
C ILE A 120 15.37 11.10 24.42
N GLU A 121 16.29 10.34 25.02
CA GLU A 121 16.88 10.68 26.34
C GLU A 121 17.71 11.97 26.29
N ALA A 122 18.39 12.23 25.17
CA ALA A 122 19.15 13.46 24.96
C ALA A 122 18.24 14.71 24.88
N SER A 123 16.98 14.55 24.43
CA SER A 123 15.99 15.66 24.43
C SER A 123 15.37 15.90 25.82
N GLY A 124 15.73 15.07 26.81
CA GLY A 124 15.23 15.18 28.19
C GLY A 124 13.96 14.38 28.46
N GLU A 125 13.52 13.55 27.50
CA GLU A 125 12.30 12.74 27.65
C GLU A 125 12.66 11.30 28.08
N SER A 126 11.80 10.69 28.91
CA SER A 126 11.95 9.29 29.28
C SER A 126 11.62 8.37 28.10
N PHE A 127 12.54 7.47 27.74
CA PHE A 127 12.27 6.46 26.69
C PHE A 127 11.06 5.59 27.03
N GLN A 128 10.84 5.29 28.32
CA GLN A 128 9.66 4.52 28.74
C GLN A 128 8.37 5.32 28.48
N ALA A 129 8.35 6.62 28.81
CA ALA A 129 7.19 7.47 28.53
C ALA A 129 6.92 7.54 27.01
N TYR A 130 7.97 7.71 26.21
CA TYR A 130 7.89 7.70 24.75
C TYR A 130 7.28 6.38 24.22
N ARG A 131 7.74 5.22 24.75
CA ARG A 131 7.20 3.90 24.38
C ARG A 131 5.70 3.83 24.62
N GLU A 132 5.25 4.30 25.78
CA GLU A 132 3.82 4.26 26.13
C GLU A 132 3.00 5.20 25.24
N GLU A 133 3.54 6.35 24.85
CA GLU A 133 2.88 7.25 23.89
C GLU A 133 2.73 6.57 22.53
N ILE A 134 3.77 5.91 22.03
CA ILE A 134 3.71 5.15 20.78
C ILE A 134 2.68 4.00 20.89
N ARG A 135 2.64 3.30 22.05
CA ARG A 135 1.63 2.27 22.29
C ARG A 135 0.20 2.83 22.15
N LYS A 136 -0.06 3.98 22.77
CA LYS A 136 -1.35 4.66 22.70
C LYS A 136 -1.68 5.06 21.25
N GLU A 137 -0.69 5.55 20.52
CA GLU A 137 -0.87 5.93 19.11
C GLU A 137 -1.23 4.73 18.23
N ILE A 138 -0.51 3.61 18.37
CA ILE A 138 -0.81 2.36 17.64
C ILE A 138 -2.22 1.89 17.99
N THR A 139 -2.56 1.90 19.28
CA THR A 139 -3.89 1.51 19.77
C THR A 139 -4.98 2.36 19.12
N THR A 140 -4.81 3.69 19.14
CA THR A 140 -5.74 4.63 18.52
C THR A 140 -5.92 4.34 17.02
N GLN A 141 -4.82 4.10 16.30
CA GLN A 141 -4.85 3.79 14.88
C GLN A 141 -5.62 2.47 14.61
N GLN A 142 -5.36 1.43 15.42
CA GLN A 142 -6.02 0.14 15.25
C GLN A 142 -7.51 0.21 15.57
N VAL A 143 -7.88 0.92 16.66
CA VAL A 143 -9.29 1.13 17.02
C VAL A 143 -10.02 1.88 15.89
N THR A 144 -9.42 2.96 15.40
CA THR A 144 -9.99 3.75 14.30
C THR A 144 -10.20 2.87 13.08
N ARG A 145 -9.14 2.16 12.66
CA ARG A 145 -9.20 1.30 11.47
C ARG A 145 -10.29 0.23 11.62
N ALA A 146 -10.33 -0.47 12.75
CA ALA A 146 -11.30 -1.55 13.00
C ALA A 146 -12.76 -1.07 12.93
N ASN A 147 -13.02 0.20 13.26
CA ASN A 147 -14.37 0.75 13.26
C ASN A 147 -14.73 1.46 11.95
N VAL A 148 -13.75 2.08 11.29
CA VAL A 148 -13.99 2.95 10.13
C VAL A 148 -13.89 2.18 8.80
N ASP A 149 -12.93 1.24 8.64
CA ASP A 149 -12.72 0.53 7.36
C ASP A 149 -14.01 -0.07 6.82
N ARG A 150 -14.80 -0.70 7.69
CA ARG A 150 -16.05 -1.37 7.30
C ARG A 150 -17.19 -0.41 6.92
N ARG A 151 -17.02 0.89 7.18
CA ARG A 151 -18.00 1.93 6.82
C ARG A 151 -17.74 2.50 5.44
N ILE A 152 -16.56 2.20 4.84
CA ILE A 152 -16.12 2.79 3.60
C ILE A 152 -16.42 1.85 2.44
N TYR A 153 -17.10 2.38 1.45
CA TYR A 153 -17.32 1.71 0.17
C TYR A 153 -16.85 2.63 -0.95
N VAL A 154 -15.99 2.11 -1.82
CA VAL A 154 -15.53 2.81 -3.03
C VAL A 154 -16.10 2.05 -4.23
N SER A 155 -16.98 2.69 -4.98
CA SER A 155 -17.62 2.08 -6.13
C SER A 155 -16.74 2.18 -7.39
N ASP A 156 -16.95 1.27 -8.35
CA ASP A 156 -16.29 1.33 -9.67
C ASP A 156 -16.58 2.65 -10.38
N GLN A 157 -17.80 3.18 -10.23
CA GLN A 157 -18.17 4.45 -10.85
C GLN A 157 -17.31 5.62 -10.34
N GLU A 158 -17.03 5.65 -9.04
CA GLU A 158 -16.15 6.67 -8.45
C GLU A 158 -14.72 6.54 -8.98
N ILE A 159 -14.23 5.30 -9.09
CA ILE A 159 -12.91 5.02 -9.65
C ILE A 159 -12.83 5.52 -11.09
N ASP A 160 -13.81 5.17 -11.93
CA ASP A 160 -13.86 5.58 -13.33
C ASP A 160 -13.91 7.11 -13.46
N ASN A 161 -14.69 7.77 -12.61
CA ASN A 161 -14.79 9.24 -12.62
C ASN A 161 -13.46 9.89 -12.23
N LEU A 162 -12.80 9.36 -11.19
CA LEU A 162 -11.49 9.88 -10.79
C LEU A 162 -10.44 9.68 -11.89
N LEU A 163 -10.43 8.49 -12.53
CA LEU A 163 -9.51 8.22 -13.65
C LEU A 163 -9.71 9.22 -14.80
N LYS A 164 -10.96 9.51 -15.16
CA LYS A 164 -11.27 10.55 -16.20
C LYS A 164 -10.71 11.91 -15.81
N ILE A 165 -10.85 12.31 -14.54
CA ILE A 165 -10.31 13.58 -14.05
C ILE A 165 -8.78 13.58 -14.13
N MET A 166 -8.13 12.52 -13.67
CA MET A 166 -6.66 12.38 -13.70
C MET A 166 -6.13 12.44 -15.15
N ASP A 167 -6.81 11.76 -16.07
CA ASP A 167 -6.45 11.78 -17.49
C ASP A 167 -6.61 13.19 -18.09
N SER A 168 -7.70 13.88 -17.77
CA SER A 168 -7.97 15.24 -18.29
C SER A 168 -6.98 16.27 -17.75
N GLN A 169 -6.42 16.02 -16.56
CA GLN A 169 -5.41 16.90 -15.94
C GLN A 169 -3.98 16.56 -16.38
N GLY A 170 -3.81 15.59 -17.27
CA GLY A 170 -2.50 15.16 -17.75
C GLY A 170 -1.66 14.40 -16.75
N GLN A 171 -2.26 13.95 -15.65
CA GLN A 171 -1.52 13.22 -14.62
C GLN A 171 -1.08 11.83 -15.08
N ASN A 172 -1.70 11.33 -16.17
CA ASN A 172 -1.34 10.06 -16.81
C ASN A 172 -0.99 10.32 -18.29
N ALA A 173 -0.42 11.48 -18.61
CA ALA A 173 -0.27 11.95 -19.99
C ALA A 173 0.69 11.06 -20.78
N GLU A 174 0.12 10.10 -21.52
CA GLU A 174 0.86 9.37 -22.54
C GLU A 174 0.89 10.24 -23.79
N GLU A 175 2.07 10.40 -24.37
CA GLU A 175 2.25 11.00 -25.67
C GLU A 175 2.75 9.93 -26.64
N TYR A 176 2.22 9.98 -27.85
CA TYR A 176 2.54 9.04 -28.92
C TYR A 176 3.19 9.80 -30.07
N ASP A 177 4.33 9.31 -30.53
CA ASP A 177 4.92 9.76 -31.78
C ASP A 177 4.29 8.91 -32.88
N ILE A 178 3.47 9.54 -33.74
CA ILE A 178 2.69 8.80 -34.72
C ILE A 178 3.05 9.18 -36.16
N GLY A 179 3.11 8.15 -37.00
CA GLY A 179 3.14 8.27 -38.44
C GLY A 179 1.76 7.95 -39.01
N HIS A 180 1.38 8.64 -40.09
CA HIS A 180 0.08 8.53 -40.69
C HIS A 180 0.17 8.40 -42.21
N ILE A 181 -0.57 7.44 -42.77
CA ILE A 181 -0.76 7.25 -44.20
C ILE A 181 -2.26 7.34 -44.49
N LEU A 182 -2.65 8.15 -45.49
CA LEU A 182 -4.03 8.25 -45.99
C LEU A 182 -4.11 7.65 -47.40
N ILE A 183 -4.95 6.67 -47.57
CA ILE A 183 -5.36 6.18 -48.91
C ILE A 183 -6.72 6.83 -49.22
N ASP A 184 -6.69 7.85 -50.01
CA ASP A 184 -7.85 8.70 -50.27
C ASP A 184 -8.94 7.97 -51.08
N ILE A 185 -10.15 8.46 -50.90
CA ILE A 185 -11.32 8.06 -51.67
C ILE A 185 -11.94 9.34 -52.24
N PRO A 186 -12.06 9.46 -53.60
CA PRO A 186 -12.63 10.66 -54.18
C PRO A 186 -14.07 10.93 -53.74
N SER A 187 -14.47 12.18 -53.72
CA SER A 187 -15.87 12.57 -53.48
C SER A 187 -16.76 11.97 -54.55
N GLY A 188 -17.84 11.30 -54.12
CA GLY A 188 -18.76 10.64 -55.03
C GLY A 188 -18.29 9.28 -55.53
N ALA A 189 -17.29 8.70 -54.91
CA ALA A 189 -16.73 7.39 -55.25
C ALA A 189 -17.80 6.31 -55.27
N SER A 190 -17.69 5.39 -56.23
CA SER A 190 -18.51 4.20 -56.30
C SER A 190 -18.10 3.16 -55.24
N ALA A 191 -18.91 2.15 -55.04
CA ALA A 191 -18.57 1.03 -54.16
C ALA A 191 -17.28 0.32 -54.62
N ASP A 192 -17.04 0.24 -55.93
CA ASP A 192 -15.81 -0.35 -56.45
C ASP A 192 -14.57 0.50 -56.16
N ASP A 193 -14.70 1.84 -56.19
CA ASP A 193 -13.60 2.73 -55.83
C ASP A 193 -13.24 2.57 -54.33
N VAL A 194 -14.26 2.49 -53.46
CA VAL A 194 -14.06 2.24 -52.02
C VAL A 194 -13.37 0.91 -51.79
N SER A 195 -13.83 -0.13 -52.49
CA SER A 195 -13.21 -1.49 -52.39
C SER A 195 -11.77 -1.47 -52.86
N SER A 196 -11.47 -0.78 -53.96
CA SER A 196 -10.12 -0.63 -54.50
C SER A 196 -9.21 0.12 -53.54
N ALA A 197 -9.70 1.19 -52.91
CA ALA A 197 -8.96 1.95 -51.92
C ALA A 197 -8.67 1.09 -50.67
N LYS A 198 -9.66 0.28 -50.24
CA LYS A 198 -9.45 -0.64 -49.13
C LYS A 198 -8.36 -1.65 -49.46
N THR A 199 -8.39 -2.25 -50.64
CA THR A 199 -7.36 -3.22 -51.08
C THR A 199 -5.98 -2.57 -51.07
N ARG A 200 -5.85 -1.31 -51.53
CA ARG A 200 -4.57 -0.56 -51.45
C ARG A 200 -4.15 -0.35 -50.00
N ALA A 201 -5.07 -0.01 -49.09
CA ALA A 201 -4.77 0.19 -47.67
C ALA A 201 -4.30 -1.11 -47.02
N ASP A 202 -4.99 -2.21 -47.33
CA ASP A 202 -4.60 -3.55 -46.80
C ASP A 202 -3.18 -3.92 -47.28
N LYS A 203 -2.85 -3.64 -48.53
CA LYS A 203 -1.52 -3.89 -49.10
C LYS A 203 -0.45 -3.04 -48.40
N VAL A 204 -0.76 -1.78 -48.07
CA VAL A 204 0.16 -0.93 -47.31
C VAL A 204 0.42 -1.53 -45.93
N ILE A 205 -0.59 -2.01 -45.24
CA ILE A 205 -0.46 -2.66 -43.92
C ILE A 205 0.44 -3.91 -44.06
N GLU A 206 0.19 -4.74 -45.06
CA GLU A 206 1.02 -5.95 -45.33
C GLU A 206 2.50 -5.57 -45.49
N LEU A 207 2.81 -4.57 -46.31
CA LEU A 207 4.18 -4.10 -46.53
C LEU A 207 4.83 -3.61 -45.25
N LEU A 208 4.09 -2.91 -44.39
CA LEU A 208 4.59 -2.41 -43.11
C LEU A 208 4.83 -3.56 -42.12
N GLN A 209 3.96 -4.56 -42.12
CA GLN A 209 4.13 -5.77 -41.29
C GLN A 209 5.30 -6.61 -41.76
N ASP A 210 5.61 -6.60 -43.05
CA ASP A 210 6.80 -7.24 -43.63
C ASP A 210 8.10 -6.45 -43.37
N GLY A 211 8.00 -5.36 -42.59
CA GLY A 211 9.18 -4.60 -42.17
C GLY A 211 9.63 -3.49 -43.12
N GLN A 212 8.83 -3.17 -44.15
CA GLN A 212 9.16 -2.03 -45.02
C GLN A 212 9.14 -0.73 -44.22
N GLU A 213 10.04 0.20 -44.59
CA GLU A 213 10.18 1.47 -43.89
C GLU A 213 8.95 2.34 -44.06
N PHE A 214 8.32 2.74 -42.94
CA PHE A 214 7.10 3.54 -42.91
C PHE A 214 7.21 4.83 -43.75
N LYS A 215 8.31 5.55 -43.58
CA LYS A 215 8.57 6.81 -44.27
C LYS A 215 8.53 6.62 -45.79
N ARG A 216 9.16 5.58 -46.31
CA ARG A 216 9.20 5.26 -47.74
C ARG A 216 7.80 4.95 -48.26
N ILE A 217 7.02 4.14 -47.54
CA ILE A 217 5.65 3.79 -47.93
C ILE A 217 4.75 5.04 -47.92
N ALA A 218 4.91 5.90 -46.87
CA ALA A 218 4.14 7.15 -46.78
C ALA A 218 4.39 8.05 -48.00
N ILE A 219 5.65 8.23 -48.38
CA ILE A 219 6.03 9.07 -49.55
C ILE A 219 5.43 8.50 -50.85
N SER A 220 5.42 7.18 -51.01
CA SER A 220 5.00 6.54 -52.25
C SER A 220 3.46 6.32 -52.37
N SER A 221 2.76 6.26 -51.24
CA SER A 221 1.38 5.76 -51.22
C SER A 221 0.36 6.66 -50.54
N SER A 222 0.80 7.64 -49.75
CA SER A 222 -0.09 8.46 -48.94
C SER A 222 -0.56 9.69 -49.73
N SER A 223 -1.86 9.99 -49.63
CA SER A 223 -2.45 11.25 -50.06
C SER A 223 -2.57 12.25 -48.91
N GLY A 224 -2.07 11.93 -47.73
CA GLY A 224 -2.10 12.82 -46.56
C GLY A 224 -1.20 14.05 -46.71
N SER A 225 -1.51 15.12 -46.00
CA SER A 225 -0.78 16.39 -46.08
C SER A 225 0.70 16.27 -45.71
N LYS A 226 1.08 15.26 -44.89
CA LYS A 226 2.46 15.02 -44.51
C LYS A 226 3.13 13.88 -45.28
N ALA A 227 2.53 13.45 -46.40
CA ALA A 227 3.04 12.32 -47.19
C ALA A 227 4.52 12.51 -47.59
N LEU A 228 4.86 13.68 -48.13
CA LEU A 228 6.22 13.98 -48.60
C LEU A 228 7.25 14.12 -47.45
N GLU A 229 6.75 14.35 -46.25
CA GLU A 229 7.57 14.39 -45.02
C GLU A 229 7.66 12.99 -44.37
N GLY A 230 7.21 11.94 -45.08
CA GLY A 230 7.24 10.56 -44.58
C GLY A 230 6.08 10.22 -43.66
N GLY A 231 5.02 11.02 -43.68
CA GLY A 231 3.81 10.79 -42.90
C GLY A 231 3.94 11.12 -41.40
N GLN A 232 5.01 11.83 -41.02
CA GLN A 232 5.29 12.12 -39.59
C GLN A 232 4.34 13.18 -39.05
N LEU A 233 3.57 12.85 -38.02
CA LEU A 233 2.73 13.81 -37.29
C LEU A 233 3.42 14.31 -36.01
N GLY A 234 4.41 13.56 -35.51
CA GLY A 234 5.17 13.90 -34.32
C GLY A 234 4.48 13.49 -33.01
N TRP A 235 4.99 14.00 -31.93
CA TRP A 235 4.51 13.73 -30.57
C TRP A 235 3.17 14.43 -30.31
N MET A 236 2.17 13.67 -29.89
CA MET A 236 0.81 14.18 -29.60
C MET A 236 0.24 13.43 -28.41
N GLY A 237 -0.37 14.17 -27.48
CA GLY A 237 -1.19 13.58 -26.42
C GLY A 237 -2.53 13.09 -26.98
N ILE A 238 -3.17 12.16 -26.28
CA ILE A 238 -4.49 11.60 -26.69
C ILE A 238 -5.52 12.72 -26.96
N ASN A 239 -5.50 13.76 -26.12
CA ASN A 239 -6.45 14.87 -26.23
C ASN A 239 -6.14 15.84 -27.40
N GLU A 240 -4.99 15.70 -28.02
CA GLU A 240 -4.56 16.54 -29.16
C GLU A 240 -4.83 15.89 -30.52
N MET A 241 -5.21 14.61 -30.51
CA MET A 241 -5.44 13.81 -31.71
C MET A 241 -6.90 13.90 -32.19
N PRO A 242 -7.13 13.74 -33.50
CA PRO A 242 -8.49 13.44 -33.97
C PRO A 242 -9.06 12.22 -33.23
N SER A 243 -10.37 12.25 -32.89
CA SER A 243 -10.98 11.17 -32.07
C SER A 243 -10.74 9.77 -32.64
N LEU A 244 -10.81 9.63 -33.97
CA LEU A 244 -10.55 8.36 -34.65
C LEU A 244 -9.16 7.82 -34.37
N PHE A 245 -8.14 8.69 -34.28
CA PHE A 245 -6.77 8.30 -34.00
C PHE A 245 -6.58 8.03 -32.51
N ALA A 246 -7.12 8.93 -31.67
CA ALA A 246 -7.02 8.80 -30.20
C ALA A 246 -7.54 7.46 -29.71
N GLU A 247 -8.73 7.05 -30.19
CA GLU A 247 -9.32 5.76 -29.83
C GLU A 247 -8.46 4.58 -30.31
N ALA A 248 -7.89 4.71 -31.49
CA ALA A 248 -7.14 3.63 -32.12
C ALA A 248 -5.74 3.44 -31.50
N VAL A 249 -5.05 4.52 -31.10
CA VAL A 249 -3.69 4.44 -30.58
C VAL A 249 -3.63 4.24 -29.05
N LYS A 250 -4.71 4.53 -28.33
CA LYS A 250 -4.73 4.45 -26.87
C LYS A 250 -4.27 3.07 -26.39
N GLY A 251 -3.24 3.03 -25.54
CA GLY A 251 -2.69 1.81 -24.96
C GLY A 251 -1.83 0.99 -25.93
N LYS A 252 -1.61 1.44 -27.16
CA LYS A 252 -0.75 0.72 -28.10
C LYS A 252 0.73 0.90 -27.74
N LYS A 253 1.52 -0.11 -28.03
CA LYS A 253 2.97 -0.09 -27.82
C LYS A 253 3.69 0.43 -29.06
N LYS A 254 4.95 0.81 -28.88
CA LYS A 254 5.86 1.15 -29.98
C LYS A 254 5.79 0.10 -31.09
N ASP A 255 5.89 0.55 -32.32
CA ASP A 255 5.83 -0.20 -33.57
C ASP A 255 4.46 -0.81 -33.91
N ALA A 256 3.41 -0.52 -33.14
CA ALA A 256 2.05 -0.95 -33.50
C ALA A 256 1.60 -0.31 -34.81
N ILE A 257 1.11 -1.14 -35.73
CA ILE A 257 0.49 -0.71 -36.99
C ILE A 257 -1.02 -0.89 -36.84
N ILE A 258 -1.76 0.19 -37.11
CA ILE A 258 -3.21 0.28 -36.82
C ILE A 258 -3.94 0.69 -38.10
N GLY A 259 -5.00 -0.01 -38.41
CA GLY A 259 -5.83 0.30 -39.56
C GLY A 259 -6.23 -0.95 -40.34
N PRO A 260 -6.87 -0.76 -41.50
CA PRO A 260 -7.28 0.53 -42.08
C PRO A 260 -8.49 1.11 -41.33
N LEU A 261 -8.39 2.37 -40.90
CA LEU A 261 -9.47 3.09 -40.22
C LEU A 261 -10.24 3.94 -41.26
N ARG A 262 -11.55 3.79 -41.30
CA ARG A 262 -12.40 4.46 -42.34
C ARG A 262 -12.86 5.83 -41.87
N SER A 263 -12.68 6.83 -42.73
CA SER A 263 -13.27 8.18 -42.55
C SER A 263 -13.88 8.67 -43.87
N GLY A 264 -14.43 9.87 -43.86
CA GLY A 264 -14.92 10.51 -45.09
C GLY A 264 -13.82 10.77 -46.11
N ALA A 265 -12.56 10.94 -45.68
CA ALA A 265 -11.43 11.21 -46.57
C ALA A 265 -10.84 9.94 -47.20
N GLY A 266 -11.07 8.77 -46.59
CA GLY A 266 -10.48 7.53 -47.09
C GLY A 266 -10.15 6.55 -45.95
N PHE A 267 -9.10 5.76 -46.18
CA PHE A 267 -8.57 4.80 -45.19
C PHE A 267 -7.27 5.33 -44.60
N HIS A 268 -7.22 5.35 -43.27
CA HIS A 268 -6.06 5.81 -42.50
C HIS A 268 -5.31 4.60 -41.95
N ILE A 269 -4.00 4.65 -42.06
CA ILE A 269 -3.08 3.68 -41.43
C ILE A 269 -2.16 4.49 -40.53
N ILE A 270 -2.06 4.06 -39.26
CA ILE A 270 -1.27 4.74 -38.26
C ILE A 270 -0.17 3.77 -37.77
N LYS A 271 1.06 4.28 -37.66
CA LYS A 271 2.13 3.56 -36.93
C LYS A 271 2.46 4.34 -35.67
N VAL A 272 2.46 3.66 -34.53
CA VAL A 272 3.00 4.20 -33.29
C VAL A 272 4.53 4.06 -33.36
N GLN A 273 5.24 5.17 -33.59
CA GLN A 273 6.70 5.16 -33.74
C GLN A 273 7.39 5.11 -32.41
N ASP A 274 6.83 5.80 -31.40
CA ASP A 274 7.30 5.72 -30.04
C ASP A 274 6.22 6.18 -29.07
N VAL A 275 6.41 5.89 -27.77
CA VAL A 275 5.48 6.27 -26.69
C VAL A 275 6.31 6.80 -25.53
N ARG A 276 5.89 7.92 -24.94
CA ARG A 276 6.53 8.46 -23.73
C ARG A 276 5.48 8.87 -22.71
N GLY A 277 5.90 9.07 -21.48
CA GLY A 277 4.98 9.41 -20.36
C GLY A 277 4.22 8.21 -19.82
N ARG A 278 4.27 7.06 -20.46
CA ARG A 278 3.57 5.85 -20.00
C ARG A 278 4.31 5.23 -18.81
N GLN A 279 3.67 5.24 -17.66
CA GLN A 279 4.14 4.47 -16.51
C GLN A 279 3.62 3.03 -16.67
N VAL A 280 4.40 2.20 -17.34
CA VAL A 280 4.04 0.79 -17.50
C VAL A 280 4.35 0.07 -16.19
N VAL A 281 3.36 -0.59 -15.63
CA VAL A 281 3.51 -1.47 -14.47
C VAL A 281 3.43 -2.90 -15.01
N GLU A 282 4.59 -3.51 -15.12
CA GLU A 282 4.69 -4.92 -15.51
C GLU A 282 4.89 -5.75 -14.25
N THR A 283 4.18 -6.86 -14.18
CA THR A 283 4.38 -7.85 -13.13
C THR A 283 4.62 -9.22 -13.77
N THR A 284 5.46 -10.02 -13.13
CA THR A 284 5.57 -11.43 -13.49
C THR A 284 4.35 -12.14 -12.95
N GLU A 285 3.63 -12.85 -13.79
CA GLU A 285 2.59 -13.79 -13.37
C GLU A 285 3.06 -15.21 -13.64
N VAL A 286 2.70 -16.09 -12.76
CA VAL A 286 3.05 -17.51 -12.85
C VAL A 286 1.79 -18.35 -12.87
N LYS A 287 1.83 -19.42 -13.62
CA LYS A 287 0.82 -20.48 -13.61
C LYS A 287 1.45 -21.69 -12.97
N SER A 288 0.82 -22.24 -11.95
CA SER A 288 1.44 -23.30 -11.16
C SER A 288 0.44 -24.39 -10.74
N ARG A 289 0.97 -25.48 -10.25
CA ARG A 289 0.22 -26.51 -9.52
C ARG A 289 0.95 -26.80 -8.22
N HIS A 290 0.20 -27.11 -7.16
CA HIS A 290 0.83 -27.51 -5.90
C HIS A 290 0.05 -28.63 -5.20
N ILE A 291 0.74 -29.32 -4.32
CA ILE A 291 0.15 -30.27 -3.38
C ILE A 291 0.56 -29.84 -1.98
N LEU A 292 -0.42 -29.70 -1.09
CA LEU A 292 -0.21 -29.34 0.31
C LEU A 292 -0.53 -30.56 1.20
N ILE A 293 0.40 -30.95 2.05
CA ILE A 293 0.19 -31.95 3.10
C ILE A 293 0.41 -31.29 4.46
N LYS A 294 -0.62 -31.33 5.31
CA LYS A 294 -0.58 -30.73 6.65
C LYS A 294 -0.20 -31.79 7.69
N PRO A 295 0.91 -31.61 8.39
CA PRO A 295 1.23 -32.51 9.52
C PRO A 295 0.12 -32.51 10.56
N SER A 296 -0.04 -33.62 11.25
CA SER A 296 -1.09 -33.84 12.26
C SER A 296 -0.62 -34.84 13.31
N ILE A 297 -1.47 -35.14 14.27
CA ILE A 297 -1.16 -36.12 15.33
C ILE A 297 -0.83 -37.50 14.73
N ILE A 298 -1.45 -37.85 13.58
CA ILE A 298 -1.25 -39.15 12.94
C ILE A 298 -0.28 -39.09 11.75
N LEU A 299 0.07 -37.91 11.27
CA LEU A 299 1.00 -37.71 10.14
C LEU A 299 2.10 -36.73 10.55
N SER A 300 3.25 -37.30 10.96
CA SER A 300 4.37 -36.46 11.42
C SER A 300 4.96 -35.61 10.30
N GLU A 301 5.70 -34.57 10.66
CA GLU A 301 6.45 -33.70 9.74
C GLU A 301 7.31 -34.51 8.78
N GLU A 302 8.05 -35.47 9.30
CA GLU A 302 8.95 -36.31 8.50
C GLU A 302 8.19 -37.21 7.53
N LYS A 303 7.06 -37.78 7.98
CA LYS A 303 6.22 -38.61 7.08
C LYS A 303 5.61 -37.79 5.96
N ALA A 304 5.12 -36.54 6.27
CA ALA A 304 4.56 -35.64 5.25
C ALA A 304 5.63 -35.29 4.20
N ARG A 305 6.83 -34.96 4.64
CA ARG A 305 7.96 -34.65 3.76
C ARG A 305 8.34 -35.85 2.89
N THR A 306 8.47 -37.02 3.50
CA THR A 306 8.83 -38.29 2.79
C THR A 306 7.77 -38.67 1.74
N MET A 307 6.49 -38.51 2.09
CA MET A 307 5.37 -38.76 1.19
C MET A 307 5.48 -37.89 -0.07
N LEU A 308 5.68 -36.55 0.13
CA LEU A 308 5.85 -35.64 -0.99
C LEU A 308 7.13 -35.93 -1.81
N ALA A 309 8.22 -36.34 -1.17
CA ALA A 309 9.44 -36.74 -1.87
C ALA A 309 9.18 -37.97 -2.75
N GLY A 310 8.35 -38.90 -2.28
CA GLY A 310 7.87 -40.04 -3.11
C GLY A 310 7.11 -39.56 -4.34
N PHE A 311 6.16 -38.64 -4.14
CA PHE A 311 5.39 -38.05 -5.26
C PHE A 311 6.31 -37.36 -6.26
N VAL A 312 7.30 -36.59 -5.82
CA VAL A 312 8.26 -35.91 -6.71
C VAL A 312 9.01 -36.92 -7.56
N LYS A 313 9.47 -38.02 -6.94
CA LYS A 313 10.17 -39.10 -7.65
C LYS A 313 9.28 -39.71 -8.75
N ASP A 314 8.04 -40.08 -8.40
CA ASP A 314 7.12 -40.73 -9.34
C ASP A 314 6.68 -39.77 -10.46
N LEU A 315 6.45 -38.49 -10.13
CA LEU A 315 6.13 -37.44 -11.10
C LEU A 315 7.28 -37.21 -12.10
N ARG A 316 8.52 -37.13 -11.61
CA ARG A 316 9.71 -36.94 -12.47
C ARG A 316 9.99 -38.15 -13.33
N ALA A 317 9.62 -39.36 -12.87
CA ALA A 317 9.74 -40.61 -13.65
C ALA A 317 8.63 -40.74 -14.71
N GLY A 318 7.56 -39.97 -14.59
CA GLY A 318 6.37 -40.11 -15.45
C GLY A 318 5.43 -41.22 -15.01
N ASP A 319 5.62 -41.79 -13.83
CA ASP A 319 4.83 -42.88 -13.27
C ASP A 319 3.56 -42.40 -12.56
N ALA A 320 3.38 -41.07 -12.38
CA ALA A 320 2.22 -40.49 -11.72
C ALA A 320 1.77 -39.20 -12.45
N ASP A 321 0.52 -38.83 -12.23
CA ASP A 321 -0.06 -37.57 -12.72
C ASP A 321 -0.25 -36.60 -11.57
N PHE A 322 0.24 -35.37 -11.75
CA PHE A 322 0.20 -34.31 -10.70
C PHE A 322 -1.23 -33.99 -10.32
N ALA A 323 -2.14 -33.88 -11.29
CA ALA A 323 -3.53 -33.50 -11.00
C ALA A 323 -4.25 -34.58 -10.20
N GLU A 324 -3.99 -35.84 -10.49
CA GLU A 324 -4.62 -36.95 -9.75
C GLU A 324 -4.06 -37.03 -8.32
N LEU A 325 -2.73 -36.90 -8.16
CA LEU A 325 -2.14 -36.83 -6.81
C LEU A 325 -2.69 -35.63 -6.00
N ALA A 326 -2.85 -34.47 -6.65
CA ALA A 326 -3.40 -33.31 -5.97
C ALA A 326 -4.86 -33.53 -5.52
N LYS A 327 -5.70 -34.12 -6.40
CA LYS A 327 -7.09 -34.44 -6.05
C LYS A 327 -7.20 -35.44 -4.89
N GLU A 328 -6.30 -36.41 -4.86
CA GLU A 328 -6.34 -37.49 -3.87
C GLU A 328 -5.73 -37.08 -2.53
N TYR A 329 -4.62 -36.35 -2.56
CA TYR A 329 -3.82 -36.11 -1.36
C TYR A 329 -3.74 -34.65 -0.89
N SER A 330 -3.97 -33.67 -1.79
CA SER A 330 -3.77 -32.26 -1.39
C SER A 330 -4.82 -31.80 -0.40
N GLN A 331 -4.36 -31.19 0.65
CA GLN A 331 -5.22 -30.59 1.69
C GLN A 331 -5.40 -29.07 1.48
N ASP A 332 -5.12 -28.58 0.26
CA ASP A 332 -5.42 -27.19 -0.10
C ASP A 332 -6.87 -27.07 -0.60
N PRO A 333 -7.78 -26.41 0.14
CA PRO A 333 -9.18 -26.34 -0.25
C PRO A 333 -9.43 -25.53 -1.54
N GLY A 334 -8.49 -24.67 -1.93
CA GLY A 334 -8.63 -23.78 -3.09
C GLY A 334 -8.30 -24.46 -4.42
N SER A 335 -7.39 -25.43 -4.41
CA SER A 335 -6.85 -26.00 -5.64
C SER A 335 -6.93 -27.53 -5.75
N ALA A 336 -7.06 -28.26 -4.63
CA ALA A 336 -7.01 -29.72 -4.65
C ALA A 336 -7.91 -30.35 -5.72
N LEU A 337 -9.21 -29.98 -5.72
CA LEU A 337 -10.21 -30.51 -6.66
C LEU A 337 -9.97 -30.08 -8.11
N LYS A 338 -9.13 -29.06 -8.32
CA LYS A 338 -8.71 -28.58 -9.64
C LYS A 338 -7.35 -29.18 -10.07
N GLY A 339 -6.95 -30.28 -9.42
CA GLY A 339 -5.65 -30.91 -9.70
C GLY A 339 -4.47 -30.07 -9.22
N GLY A 340 -4.66 -29.33 -8.14
CA GLY A 340 -3.65 -28.48 -7.55
C GLY A 340 -3.40 -27.15 -8.29
N GLN A 341 -4.19 -26.86 -9.33
CA GLN A 341 -3.91 -25.73 -10.24
C GLN A 341 -4.24 -24.37 -9.64
N TYR A 342 -3.28 -23.46 -9.76
CA TYR A 342 -3.47 -22.00 -9.66
C TYR A 342 -3.30 -21.40 -11.06
N ASP A 343 -4.25 -20.58 -11.44
CA ASP A 343 -4.18 -19.84 -12.71
C ASP A 343 -3.19 -18.68 -12.58
N TRP A 344 -3.04 -17.90 -13.64
CA TRP A 344 -2.11 -16.76 -13.67
C TRP A 344 -2.24 -15.92 -12.43
N THR A 345 -1.19 -15.84 -11.65
CA THR A 345 -1.18 -15.20 -10.33
C THR A 345 0.16 -14.49 -10.13
N ASP A 346 0.10 -13.30 -9.58
CA ASP A 346 1.31 -12.56 -9.15
C ASP A 346 1.95 -13.33 -7.97
N PRO A 347 3.18 -13.80 -8.10
CA PRO A 347 3.82 -14.58 -7.03
C PRO A 347 4.00 -13.83 -5.72
N THR A 348 3.91 -12.50 -5.72
CA THR A 348 3.98 -11.72 -4.47
C THR A 348 2.78 -11.96 -3.55
N THR A 349 1.70 -12.56 -4.06
CA THR A 349 0.53 -12.94 -3.25
C THR A 349 0.79 -14.17 -2.36
N TYR A 350 1.83 -14.94 -2.67
CA TYR A 350 2.17 -16.14 -1.91
C TYR A 350 3.07 -15.81 -0.72
N VAL A 351 3.03 -16.66 0.29
CA VAL A 351 3.99 -16.56 1.42
C VAL A 351 5.43 -16.72 0.90
N PRO A 352 6.41 -16.05 1.54
CA PRO A 352 7.78 -15.98 0.98
C PRO A 352 8.38 -17.33 0.59
N ALA A 353 8.28 -18.34 1.46
CA ALA A 353 8.88 -19.65 1.17
C ALA A 353 8.27 -20.31 -0.09
N PHE A 354 6.95 -20.14 -0.31
CA PHE A 354 6.29 -20.67 -1.52
C PHE A 354 6.70 -19.87 -2.75
N ARG A 355 6.65 -18.55 -2.66
CA ARG A 355 7.05 -17.62 -3.76
C ARG A 355 8.48 -17.90 -4.21
N ASP A 356 9.40 -17.91 -3.25
CA ASP A 356 10.83 -18.02 -3.55
C ASP A 356 11.17 -19.39 -4.16
N THR A 357 10.54 -20.45 -3.64
CA THR A 357 10.68 -21.79 -4.25
C THR A 357 10.13 -21.80 -5.68
N LEU A 358 8.91 -21.29 -5.87
CA LEU A 358 8.26 -21.28 -7.19
C LEU A 358 9.09 -20.50 -8.22
N LEU A 359 9.63 -19.35 -7.84
CA LEU A 359 10.43 -18.50 -8.74
C LEU A 359 11.85 -19.06 -9.00
N SER A 360 12.30 -20.04 -8.23
CA SER A 360 13.60 -20.70 -8.46
C SER A 360 13.52 -21.84 -9.47
N LEU A 361 12.30 -22.22 -9.88
CA LEU A 361 12.10 -23.39 -10.79
C LEU A 361 12.19 -22.97 -12.26
N ASP A 362 12.70 -23.87 -13.08
CA ASP A 362 12.55 -23.78 -14.53
C ASP A 362 11.12 -24.18 -14.93
N GLN A 363 10.70 -23.79 -16.13
CA GLN A 363 9.38 -24.14 -16.64
C GLN A 363 9.19 -25.66 -16.71
N ASN A 364 8.08 -26.15 -16.18
CA ASN A 364 7.71 -27.55 -16.01
C ASN A 364 8.56 -28.30 -14.96
N GLU A 365 9.36 -27.59 -14.20
CA GLU A 365 10.11 -28.19 -13.10
C GLU A 365 9.22 -28.35 -11.86
N ILE A 366 9.47 -29.43 -11.10
CA ILE A 366 8.80 -29.74 -9.84
C ILE A 366 9.82 -29.55 -8.70
N SER A 367 9.42 -28.78 -7.68
CA SER A 367 10.28 -28.52 -6.53
C SER A 367 10.55 -29.78 -5.69
N GLU A 368 11.59 -29.72 -4.89
CA GLU A 368 11.71 -30.62 -3.73
C GLU A 368 10.64 -30.23 -2.69
N PRO A 369 10.29 -31.15 -1.76
CA PRO A 369 9.37 -30.78 -0.68
C PRO A 369 9.92 -29.65 0.19
N PHE A 370 9.10 -28.60 0.41
CA PHE A 370 9.47 -27.44 1.24
C PHE A 370 8.37 -27.10 2.23
N ARG A 371 8.73 -26.36 3.29
CA ARG A 371 7.85 -26.07 4.42
C ARG A 371 7.37 -24.62 4.42
N THR A 372 6.06 -24.44 4.64
CA THR A 372 5.49 -23.13 4.94
C THR A 372 4.68 -23.19 6.25
N GLN A 373 4.13 -22.08 6.68
CA GLN A 373 3.22 -22.06 7.85
C GLN A 373 1.98 -22.94 7.65
N PHE A 374 1.61 -23.29 6.42
CA PHE A 374 0.42 -24.09 6.10
C PHE A 374 0.69 -25.61 6.11
N GLY A 375 1.93 -26.00 5.98
CA GLY A 375 2.32 -27.41 5.88
C GLY A 375 3.48 -27.62 4.91
N TRP A 376 3.63 -28.85 4.43
CA TRP A 376 4.62 -29.26 3.44
C TRP A 376 4.01 -29.15 2.04
N HIS A 377 4.79 -28.65 1.10
CA HIS A 377 4.37 -28.44 -0.29
C HIS A 377 5.34 -29.05 -1.27
N ILE A 378 4.82 -29.41 -2.47
CA ILE A 378 5.57 -29.47 -3.72
C ILE A 378 4.83 -28.57 -4.72
N VAL A 379 5.59 -27.96 -5.64
CA VAL A 379 5.00 -27.02 -6.63
C VAL A 379 5.61 -27.25 -8.02
N UNK A 380 4.87 -27.04 -9.25
CA UNK A 380 5.18 -27.18 -10.48
C UNK A 380 4.97 -25.97 -11.02
N LEU A 381 6.00 -25.33 -11.67
CA LEU A 381 5.86 -24.06 -12.41
C LEU A 381 5.36 -24.31 -13.85
N UNK A 382 4.28 -23.87 -13.99
CA UNK A 382 3.73 -24.09 -15.16
C UNK A 382 4.18 -23.24 -16.15
N ASP A 383 4.01 -22.04 -16.00
CA ASP A 383 4.40 -21.07 -17.03
C ASP A 383 4.68 -19.67 -16.42
N UNK A 384 5.24 -18.83 -16.86
CA UNK A 384 5.55 -17.61 -16.46
C UNK A 384 5.28 -16.72 -17.50
N ARG A 385 4.86 -15.51 -17.29
CA ARG A 385 4.69 -14.44 -18.27
C ARG A 385 4.86 -13.08 -17.63
N VAL A 386 5.19 -12.08 -18.44
CA VAL A 386 5.11 -10.68 -18.03
C VAL A 386 3.74 -10.16 -18.44
N ALA A 387 2.96 -9.69 -17.47
CA ALA A 387 1.63 -9.10 -17.67
C ALA A 387 1.71 -7.59 -17.44
N ASP A 388 0.95 -6.83 -18.28
CA ASP A 388 0.84 -5.38 -18.15
C ASP A 388 -0.32 -5.04 -17.18
N UNK A 389 -0.16 -4.70 -16.05
CA UNK A 389 -0.83 -4.39 -15.28
C UNK A 389 -1.09 -3.20 -15.09
N THR A 390 -0.73 -2.21 -15.96
CA THR A 390 -0.81 -0.74 -15.88
C THR A 390 -2.22 -0.25 -15.58
N GLU A 391 -3.23 -0.73 -16.27
CA GLU A 391 -4.61 -0.32 -16.03
C GLU A 391 -5.10 -0.74 -14.64
N GLN A 392 -4.74 -1.94 -14.20
CA GLN A 392 -5.09 -2.38 -12.85
C GLN A 392 -4.38 -1.53 -11.78
N ALA A 393 -3.11 -1.21 -12.01
CA ALA A 393 -2.34 -0.35 -11.10
C ALA A 393 -2.95 1.07 -11.02
N LYS A 394 -3.40 1.63 -12.15
CA LYS A 394 -4.10 2.91 -12.17
C LYS A 394 -5.40 2.84 -11.36
N ARG A 395 -6.20 1.79 -11.55
CA ARG A 395 -7.45 1.59 -10.80
C ARG A 395 -7.18 1.43 -9.30
N ASN A 396 -6.16 0.64 -8.93
CA ASN A 396 -5.77 0.43 -7.53
C ASN A 396 -5.33 1.75 -6.90
N ARG A 397 -4.55 2.56 -7.62
CA ARG A 397 -4.12 3.89 -7.16
C ARG A 397 -5.33 4.81 -6.94
N ALA A 398 -6.25 4.87 -7.91
CA ALA A 398 -7.47 5.68 -7.80
C ALA A 398 -8.34 5.21 -6.63
N HIS A 399 -8.51 3.88 -6.47
CA HIS A 399 -9.21 3.29 -5.33
C HIS A 399 -8.56 3.73 -4.00
N GLY A 400 -7.23 3.61 -3.89
CA GLY A 400 -6.49 4.02 -2.70
C GLY A 400 -6.69 5.50 -2.35
N MET A 401 -6.66 6.37 -3.37
CA MET A 401 -6.89 7.81 -3.17
C MET A 401 -8.30 8.08 -2.64
N LEU A 402 -9.32 7.45 -3.25
CA LEU A 402 -10.72 7.58 -2.81
C LEU A 402 -10.92 7.01 -1.41
N PHE A 403 -10.37 5.83 -1.15
CA PHE A 403 -10.44 5.17 0.16
C PHE A 403 -9.82 6.07 1.25
N ASN A 404 -8.62 6.59 1.00
CA ASN A 404 -7.91 7.44 1.98
C ASN A 404 -8.69 8.74 2.26
N ARG A 405 -9.29 9.34 1.22
CA ARG A 405 -10.15 10.52 1.42
C ARG A 405 -11.36 10.18 2.28
N LYS A 406 -12.09 9.14 1.91
CA LYS A 406 -13.28 8.68 2.67
C LYS A 406 -12.90 8.26 4.08
N PHE A 407 -11.74 7.62 4.26
CA PHE A 407 -11.25 7.21 5.58
C PHE A 407 -11.05 8.42 6.51
N LYS A 408 -10.46 9.49 6.00
CA LYS A 408 -10.27 10.72 6.79
C LYS A 408 -11.61 11.32 7.19
N GLU A 409 -12.54 11.44 6.24
CA GLU A 409 -13.88 11.99 6.47
C GLU A 409 -14.66 11.13 7.47
N GLU A 410 -14.69 9.83 7.26
CA GLU A 410 -15.43 8.90 8.13
C GLU A 410 -14.79 8.76 9.51
N SER A 411 -13.46 8.83 9.61
CA SER A 411 -12.76 8.85 10.91
C SER A 411 -13.19 10.07 11.74
N PHE A 412 -13.24 11.23 11.11
CA PHE A 412 -13.70 12.46 11.78
C PHE A 412 -15.15 12.31 12.24
N ASN A 413 -16.05 11.86 11.36
CA ASN A 413 -17.46 11.67 11.68
C ASN A 413 -17.63 10.68 12.84
N TRP A 414 -16.92 9.56 12.78
CA TRP A 414 -16.97 8.52 13.82
C TRP A 414 -16.44 9.05 15.17
N GLN A 415 -15.37 9.83 15.15
CA GLN A 415 -14.86 10.46 16.38
C GLN A 415 -15.89 11.42 16.98
N GLN A 416 -16.58 12.21 16.15
CA GLN A 416 -17.65 13.09 16.62
C GLN A 416 -18.81 12.29 17.23
N GLU A 417 -19.24 11.19 16.56
CA GLU A 417 -20.26 10.30 17.11
C GLU A 417 -19.86 9.76 18.50
N MET A 418 -18.61 9.33 18.65
CA MET A 418 -18.11 8.84 19.94
C MET A 418 -18.13 9.94 21.01
N ARG A 419 -17.71 11.14 20.62
CA ARG A 419 -17.66 12.30 21.50
C ARG A 419 -19.06 12.69 22.00
N GLU A 420 -20.05 12.65 21.09
CA GLU A 420 -21.47 12.96 21.42
C GLU A 420 -22.12 11.92 22.33
N GLN A 421 -21.72 10.68 22.22
CA GLN A 421 -22.25 9.57 23.02
C GLN A 421 -21.58 9.50 24.40
N ALA A 422 -20.44 10.15 24.58
CA ALA A 422 -19.66 10.08 25.82
C ALA A 422 -20.12 11.15 26.82
N HIS A 423 -20.03 10.79 28.10
CA HIS A 423 -20.14 11.80 29.18
C HIS A 423 -18.80 12.50 29.29
N VAL A 424 -18.77 13.79 28.94
CA VAL A 424 -17.54 14.60 29.03
C VAL A 424 -17.87 15.88 29.80
N GLU A 425 -17.15 16.11 30.88
CA GLU A 425 -17.27 17.29 31.72
C GLU A 425 -15.87 17.92 31.87
N ILE A 426 -15.73 19.16 31.49
CA ILE A 426 -14.47 19.92 31.62
C ILE A 426 -14.66 21.00 32.67
N PHE A 427 -13.75 21.03 33.64
CA PHE A 427 -13.78 21.99 34.73
C PHE A 427 -13.02 23.28 34.38
N PRO A 428 -13.45 24.44 34.87
CA PRO A 428 -12.68 25.66 34.68
C PRO A 428 -11.27 25.51 35.27
N ILE A 429 -10.29 25.91 34.49
CA ILE A 429 -8.90 25.95 34.98
C ILE A 429 -8.72 27.32 35.60
N ASP A 430 -8.75 27.37 36.95
CA ASP A 430 -8.46 28.62 37.65
C ASP A 430 -7.00 29.02 37.39
N GLU A 431 -6.76 30.25 37.04
CA GLU A 431 -5.43 30.83 36.80
C GLU A 431 -4.53 30.80 38.04
#